data_b5a73019152591bf0fa495a184380e0f
#
_entry.id   b5a73019152591bf0fa495a184380e0f
#
_cell.length_a   1.000
_cell.length_b   1.000
_cell.length_c   1.000
_cell.angle_alpha   90.00
_cell.angle_beta   90.00
_cell.angle_gamma   90.00
#
_symmetry.space_group_name_H-M   'P 1'
#
loop_
_entity.id
_entity.type
_entity.pdbx_description
1 polymer ?
#
loop_
_entity_poly.entity_id
_entity_poly.type
_entity_poly.pdbx_seq_one_letter_code
_entity_poly.pdbx_strand_id
1 'polypeptide(L)'
;MINEGFATFTHYYIVNKLYDEGYLSDGFMLEFIKHHSSVIFQPSYRSKYYSGLNPYTMGFNIFMDIKRICENPTDEDKKYMPHLIGKDWKEEVIYAASNFRDDSFVSQYLSPKVIRDMKLFAVNDDDKETRLNISAIHDGVGYKRVIEVLSNQY
;
A
#
# COMPACT_ATOMS: atom_id res chain seq x y z
N MET A 1 5.62 6.36 6.66
CA MET A 1 4.90 5.34 5.84
C MET A 1 5.75 4.11 5.58
N ILE A 2 6.98 4.21 5.07
CA ILE A 2 7.83 3.03 4.82
C ILE A 2 8.07 2.23 6.09
N ASN A 3 8.54 2.86 7.16
CA ASN A 3 8.86 2.17 8.42
C ASN A 3 7.65 1.45 9.01
N GLU A 4 6.50 2.11 9.06
CA GLU A 4 5.25 1.56 9.55
C GLU A 4 4.74 0.42 8.66
N GLY A 5 4.80 0.61 7.35
CA GLY A 5 4.41 -0.39 6.36
C GLY A 5 5.31 -1.62 6.38
N PHE A 6 6.63 -1.40 6.42
CA PHE A 6 7.62 -2.49 6.51
C PHE A 6 7.47 -3.30 7.80
N ALA A 7 7.34 -2.62 8.94
CA ALA A 7 7.13 -3.30 10.23
C ALA A 7 5.84 -4.12 10.23
N THR A 8 4.74 -3.55 9.72
CA THR A 8 3.43 -4.21 9.66
C THR A 8 3.45 -5.40 8.69
N PHE A 9 4.07 -5.24 7.53
CA PHE A 9 4.26 -6.31 6.55
C PHE A 9 5.12 -7.45 7.10
N THR A 10 6.26 -7.12 7.69
CA THR A 10 7.20 -8.11 8.24
C THR A 10 6.55 -8.88 9.39
N HIS A 11 5.87 -8.19 10.30
CA HIS A 11 5.14 -8.82 11.39
C HIS A 11 4.05 -9.78 10.86
N TYR A 12 3.24 -9.32 9.91
CA TYR A 12 2.22 -10.15 9.26
C TYR A 12 2.84 -11.39 8.61
N TYR A 13 3.92 -11.23 7.86
CA TYR A 13 4.59 -12.33 7.16
C TYR A 13 5.17 -13.37 8.14
N ILE A 14 5.88 -12.91 9.18
CA ILE A 14 6.49 -13.80 10.19
C ILE A 14 5.41 -14.57 10.94
N VAL A 15 4.37 -13.89 11.43
CA VAL A 15 3.29 -14.54 12.21
C VAL A 15 2.56 -15.59 11.39
N ASN A 16 2.19 -15.27 10.14
CA ASN A 16 1.55 -16.26 9.26
C ASN A 16 2.46 -17.46 9.02
N LYS A 17 3.75 -17.24 8.75
CA LYS A 17 4.70 -18.32 8.53
C LYS A 17 4.85 -19.24 9.76
N LEU A 18 4.95 -18.66 10.95
CA LEU A 18 5.03 -19.43 12.21
C LEU A 18 3.74 -20.21 12.47
N TYR A 19 2.59 -19.66 12.10
CA TYR A 19 1.32 -20.36 12.20
C TYR A 19 1.25 -21.53 11.22
N ASP A 20 1.62 -21.32 9.96
CA ASP A 20 1.64 -22.37 8.93
C ASP A 20 2.60 -23.53 9.29
N GLU A 21 3.68 -23.21 10.00
CA GLU A 21 4.65 -24.21 10.51
C GLU A 21 4.20 -24.86 11.84
N GLY A 22 3.05 -24.49 12.39
CA GLY A 22 2.46 -25.10 13.59
C GLY A 22 3.02 -24.58 14.93
N TYR A 23 3.78 -23.50 14.92
CA TYR A 23 4.34 -22.90 16.15
C TYR A 23 3.33 -22.04 16.92
N LEU A 24 2.23 -21.63 16.30
CA LEU A 24 1.23 -20.75 16.90
C LEU A 24 -0.13 -21.41 16.93
N SER A 25 -0.90 -21.16 17.97
CA SER A 25 -2.28 -21.68 18.11
C SER A 25 -3.29 -20.83 17.32
N ASP A 26 -4.45 -21.45 17.01
CA ASP A 26 -5.59 -20.76 16.38
C ASP A 26 -6.06 -19.55 17.21
N GLY A 27 -6.08 -19.69 18.55
CA GLY A 27 -6.45 -18.60 19.45
C GLY A 27 -5.52 -17.39 19.33
N PHE A 28 -4.20 -17.64 19.29
CA PHE A 28 -3.22 -16.56 19.04
C PHE A 28 -3.45 -15.91 17.67
N MET A 29 -3.69 -16.72 16.63
CA MET A 29 -3.88 -16.19 15.27
C MET A 29 -5.14 -15.34 15.16
N LEU A 30 -6.24 -15.71 15.82
CA LEU A 30 -7.46 -14.90 15.89
C LEU A 30 -7.22 -13.53 16.54
N GLU A 31 -6.50 -13.50 17.66
CA GLU A 31 -6.13 -12.24 18.31
C GLU A 31 -5.20 -11.39 17.43
N PHE A 32 -4.20 -12.03 16.82
CA PHE A 32 -3.30 -11.35 15.89
C PHE A 32 -4.07 -10.70 14.74
N ILE A 33 -4.95 -11.45 14.04
CA ILE A 33 -5.74 -10.92 12.92
C ILE A 33 -6.60 -9.74 13.37
N LYS A 34 -7.23 -9.82 14.54
CA LYS A 34 -8.04 -8.72 15.11
C LYS A 34 -7.19 -7.45 15.31
N HIS A 35 -6.03 -7.59 15.95
CA HIS A 35 -5.14 -6.44 16.19
C HIS A 35 -4.55 -5.90 14.88
N HIS A 36 -4.04 -6.77 14.03
CA HIS A 36 -3.48 -6.38 12.74
C HIS A 36 -4.51 -5.62 11.89
N SER A 37 -5.74 -6.15 11.80
CA SER A 37 -6.82 -5.49 11.05
C SER A 37 -7.15 -4.10 11.60
N SER A 38 -7.04 -3.89 12.91
CA SER A 38 -7.27 -2.56 13.50
C SER A 38 -6.16 -1.57 13.16
N VAL A 39 -4.91 -2.03 13.06
CA VAL A 39 -3.76 -1.18 12.69
C VAL A 39 -3.86 -0.72 11.24
N ILE A 40 -4.22 -1.65 10.33
CA ILE A 40 -4.34 -1.35 8.89
C ILE A 40 -5.75 -0.89 8.48
N PHE A 41 -6.61 -0.54 9.43
CA PHE A 41 -7.95 -0.07 9.11
C PHE A 41 -7.91 1.31 8.46
N GLN A 42 -8.47 1.41 7.26
CA GLN A 42 -8.66 2.67 6.54
C GLN A 42 -10.14 3.03 6.49
N PRO A 43 -10.58 4.07 7.19
CA PRO A 43 -11.96 4.56 7.05
C PRO A 43 -12.25 4.96 5.60
N SER A 44 -13.48 4.73 5.18
CA SER A 44 -13.93 5.24 3.88
C SER A 44 -13.78 6.76 3.82
N TYR A 45 -13.39 7.29 2.68
CA TYR A 45 -13.33 8.73 2.40
C TYR A 45 -14.59 9.49 2.81
N ARG A 46 -15.77 8.86 2.71
CA ARG A 46 -17.07 9.47 3.11
C ARG A 46 -17.37 9.32 4.60
N SER A 47 -16.55 8.64 5.34
CA SER A 47 -16.76 8.43 6.79
C SER A 47 -16.43 9.70 7.57
N LYS A 48 -17.22 10.01 8.59
CA LYS A 48 -16.89 11.08 9.57
C LYS A 48 -15.61 10.82 10.36
N TYR A 49 -15.10 9.60 10.31
CA TYR A 49 -13.83 9.21 10.96
C TYR A 49 -12.65 9.24 10.02
N TYR A 50 -12.82 9.70 8.77
CA TYR A 50 -11.72 9.85 7.83
C TYR A 50 -10.84 11.04 8.25
N SER A 51 -9.57 10.77 8.52
CA SER A 51 -8.56 11.77 8.92
C SER A 51 -7.33 11.78 7.99
N GLY A 52 -7.51 11.31 6.75
CA GLY A 52 -6.43 11.12 5.80
C GLY A 52 -6.12 9.63 5.56
N LEU A 53 -5.08 9.39 4.78
CA LEU A 53 -4.61 8.03 4.50
C LEU A 53 -3.82 7.51 5.71
N ASN A 54 -4.14 6.29 6.12
CA ASN A 54 -3.40 5.59 7.16
C ASN A 54 -2.03 5.12 6.59
N PRO A 55 -0.90 5.63 7.11
CA PRO A 55 0.43 5.27 6.59
C PRO A 55 0.77 3.78 6.78
N TYR A 56 0.25 3.14 7.83
CA TYR A 56 0.38 1.69 8.03
C TYR A 56 -0.31 0.91 6.91
N THR A 57 -1.55 1.28 6.60
CA THR A 57 -2.33 0.65 5.52
C THR A 57 -1.67 0.83 4.17
N MET A 58 -1.24 2.06 3.87
CA MET A 58 -0.61 2.38 2.58
C MET A 58 0.67 1.60 2.39
N GLY A 59 1.59 1.69 3.33
CA GLY A 59 2.88 0.99 3.28
C GLY A 59 2.70 -0.53 3.26
N PHE A 60 1.82 -1.07 4.10
CA PHE A 60 1.52 -2.51 4.11
C PHE A 60 1.02 -3.01 2.74
N ASN A 61 0.06 -2.33 2.13
CA ASN A 61 -0.48 -2.73 0.83
C ASN A 61 0.57 -2.65 -0.28
N ILE A 62 1.45 -1.63 -0.27
CA ILE A 62 2.54 -1.54 -1.24
C ILE A 62 3.52 -2.71 -1.06
N PHE A 63 3.96 -3.04 0.15
CA PHE A 63 4.87 -4.17 0.39
C PHE A 63 4.23 -5.52 0.04
N MET A 64 2.95 -5.72 0.35
CA MET A 64 2.20 -6.91 -0.08
C MET A 64 2.14 -7.03 -1.60
N ASP A 65 1.99 -5.90 -2.28
CA ASP A 65 1.92 -5.88 -3.75
C ASP A 65 3.29 -6.08 -4.41
N ILE A 66 4.38 -5.56 -3.83
CA ILE A 66 5.75 -5.90 -4.25
C ILE A 66 5.94 -7.42 -4.24
N LYS A 67 5.59 -8.07 -3.11
CA LYS A 67 5.67 -9.53 -2.99
C LYS A 67 4.85 -10.22 -4.09
N ARG A 68 3.59 -9.83 -4.26
CA ARG A 68 2.69 -10.41 -5.27
C ARG A 68 3.26 -10.26 -6.69
N ILE A 69 3.73 -9.06 -7.06
CA ILE A 69 4.24 -8.78 -8.40
C ILE A 69 5.49 -9.62 -8.69
N CYS A 70 6.40 -9.73 -7.73
CA CYS A 70 7.60 -10.56 -7.90
C CYS A 70 7.25 -12.06 -8.08
N GLU A 71 6.23 -12.56 -7.36
CA GLU A 71 5.84 -13.98 -7.42
C GLU A 71 4.88 -14.30 -8.59
N ASN A 72 3.89 -13.44 -8.82
CA ASN A 72 2.78 -13.69 -9.75
C ASN A 72 2.38 -12.42 -10.52
N PRO A 73 3.22 -11.92 -11.43
CA PRO A 73 2.94 -10.69 -12.17
C PRO A 73 1.81 -10.86 -13.19
N THR A 74 0.93 -9.86 -13.28
CA THR A 74 -0.08 -9.72 -14.32
C THR A 74 0.49 -8.95 -15.53
N ASP A 75 -0.25 -8.90 -16.64
CA ASP A 75 0.16 -8.09 -17.80
C ASP A 75 0.12 -6.59 -17.50
N GLU A 76 -0.75 -6.15 -16.59
CA GLU A 76 -0.76 -4.78 -16.08
C GLU A 76 0.54 -4.49 -15.30
N ASP A 77 0.98 -5.41 -14.44
CA ASP A 77 2.23 -5.26 -13.69
C ASP A 77 3.44 -5.20 -14.61
N LYS A 78 3.49 -6.02 -15.66
CA LYS A 78 4.56 -5.96 -16.66
C LYS A 78 4.64 -4.59 -17.36
N LYS A 79 3.49 -3.92 -17.51
CA LYS A 79 3.41 -2.58 -18.13
C LYS A 79 3.81 -1.46 -17.17
N TYR A 80 3.34 -1.50 -15.92
CA TYR A 80 3.49 -0.39 -14.98
C TYR A 80 4.61 -0.60 -13.96
N MET A 81 4.96 -1.85 -13.63
CA MET A 81 5.96 -2.22 -12.62
C MET A 81 7.01 -3.20 -13.19
N PRO A 82 7.56 -2.94 -14.43
CA PRO A 82 8.47 -3.90 -15.09
C PRO A 82 9.74 -4.18 -14.28
N HIS A 83 10.15 -3.25 -13.43
CA HIS A 83 11.35 -3.36 -12.60
C HIS A 83 11.25 -4.42 -11.48
N LEU A 84 10.03 -4.91 -11.18
CA LEU A 84 9.80 -5.95 -10.16
C LEU A 84 9.75 -7.36 -10.75
N ILE A 85 9.63 -7.48 -12.08
CA ILE A 85 9.43 -8.76 -12.74
C ILE A 85 10.69 -9.64 -12.63
N GLY A 86 10.51 -10.86 -12.12
CA GLY A 86 11.59 -11.84 -11.98
C GLY A 86 12.56 -11.60 -10.83
N LYS A 87 12.29 -10.64 -9.96
CA LYS A 87 13.10 -10.39 -8.76
C LYS A 87 12.68 -11.29 -7.59
N ASP A 88 13.62 -11.53 -6.67
CA ASP A 88 13.30 -12.08 -5.36
C ASP A 88 12.58 -11.02 -4.53
N TRP A 89 11.37 -11.34 -4.07
CA TRP A 89 10.54 -10.38 -3.34
C TRP A 89 11.13 -9.97 -1.99
N LYS A 90 11.89 -10.86 -1.32
CA LYS A 90 12.51 -10.55 -0.02
C LYS A 90 13.62 -9.53 -0.18
N GLU A 91 14.46 -9.75 -1.18
CA GLU A 91 15.54 -8.81 -1.52
C GLU A 91 14.96 -7.45 -1.92
N GLU A 92 13.88 -7.44 -2.73
CA GLU A 92 13.26 -6.21 -3.18
C GLU A 92 12.56 -5.44 -2.06
N VAL A 93 11.88 -6.13 -1.15
CA VAL A 93 11.25 -5.52 0.05
C VAL A 93 12.32 -4.88 0.94
N ILE A 94 13.43 -5.57 1.20
CA ILE A 94 14.55 -5.04 1.98
C ILE A 94 15.19 -3.85 1.25
N TYR A 95 15.39 -3.97 -0.06
CA TYR A 95 15.94 -2.90 -0.89
C TYR A 95 15.06 -1.64 -0.83
N ALA A 96 13.74 -1.80 -0.99
CA ALA A 96 12.78 -0.70 -0.91
C ALA A 96 12.82 -0.02 0.46
N ALA A 97 12.79 -0.80 1.54
CA ALA A 97 12.80 -0.27 2.91
C ALA A 97 14.11 0.45 3.26
N SER A 98 15.24 0.05 2.65
CA SER A 98 16.58 0.57 2.99
C SER A 98 17.01 1.78 2.15
N ASN A 99 16.43 1.96 0.95
CA ASN A 99 16.97 2.90 -0.04
C ASN A 99 15.99 4.03 -0.43
N PHE A 100 14.73 3.96 -0.02
CA PHE A 100 13.71 4.94 -0.39
C PHE A 100 13.22 5.74 0.81
N ARG A 101 12.78 6.97 0.55
CA ARG A 101 11.94 7.78 1.44
C ARG A 101 10.49 7.64 1.03
N ASP A 102 9.57 8.13 1.84
CA ASP A 102 8.14 7.94 1.62
C ASP A 102 7.66 8.45 0.25
N ASP A 103 8.12 9.64 -0.19
CA ASP A 103 7.82 10.24 -1.49
C ASP A 103 8.30 9.37 -2.66
N SER A 104 9.56 8.98 -2.64
CA SER A 104 10.17 8.16 -3.68
C SER A 104 9.68 6.71 -3.66
N PHE A 105 9.33 6.18 -2.49
CA PHE A 105 8.70 4.87 -2.35
C PHE A 105 7.32 4.83 -3.02
N VAL A 106 6.48 5.84 -2.79
CA VAL A 106 5.20 5.98 -3.48
C VAL A 106 5.41 6.06 -4.99
N SER A 107 6.33 6.93 -5.43
CA SER A 107 6.61 7.10 -6.86
C SER A 107 7.06 5.81 -7.54
N GLN A 108 7.85 4.97 -6.85
CA GLN A 108 8.46 3.78 -7.41
C GLN A 108 7.57 2.54 -7.30
N TYR A 109 6.80 2.39 -6.22
CA TYR A 109 6.17 1.12 -5.86
C TYR A 109 4.64 1.15 -5.77
N LEU A 110 3.99 2.31 -5.83
CA LEU A 110 2.53 2.37 -5.81
C LEU A 110 1.95 1.92 -7.17
N SER A 111 1.42 0.71 -7.20
CA SER A 111 0.88 0.10 -8.41
C SER A 111 -0.57 0.55 -8.71
N PRO A 112 -1.04 0.38 -9.97
CA PRO A 112 -2.45 0.60 -10.30
C PRO A 112 -3.41 -0.27 -9.48
N LYS A 113 -2.99 -1.49 -9.13
CA LYS A 113 -3.78 -2.38 -8.29
C LYS A 113 -4.00 -1.79 -6.88
N VAL A 114 -2.94 -1.34 -6.22
CA VAL A 114 -3.04 -0.73 -4.89
C VAL A 114 -3.91 0.52 -4.93
N ILE A 115 -3.79 1.36 -5.97
CA ILE A 115 -4.64 2.53 -6.16
C ILE A 115 -6.12 2.13 -6.21
N ARG A 116 -6.47 1.10 -6.98
CA ARG A 116 -7.86 0.63 -7.08
C ARG A 116 -8.37 0.02 -5.77
N ASP A 117 -7.58 -0.85 -5.16
CA ASP A 117 -7.98 -1.56 -3.93
C ASP A 117 -8.22 -0.58 -2.77
N MET A 118 -7.36 0.42 -2.65
CA MET A 118 -7.48 1.48 -1.64
C MET A 118 -8.45 2.61 -2.06
N LYS A 119 -8.98 2.56 -3.28
CA LYS A 119 -9.88 3.60 -3.85
C LYS A 119 -9.25 4.99 -3.79
N LEU A 120 -7.97 5.09 -4.12
CA LEU A 120 -7.23 6.35 -4.14
C LEU A 120 -7.65 7.19 -5.37
N PHE A 121 -7.78 8.49 -5.14
CA PHE A 121 -8.02 9.47 -6.19
C PHE A 121 -7.45 10.82 -5.75
N ALA A 122 -7.00 11.62 -6.70
CA ALA A 122 -6.55 12.97 -6.42
C ALA A 122 -7.75 13.89 -6.26
N VAL A 123 -7.78 14.64 -5.17
CA VAL A 123 -8.83 15.62 -4.86
C VAL A 123 -8.21 17.01 -4.95
N ASN A 124 -8.91 17.92 -5.62
CA ASN A 124 -8.56 19.33 -5.62
C ASN A 124 -9.48 20.05 -4.63
N ASP A 125 -8.88 20.58 -3.56
CA ASP A 125 -9.56 21.40 -2.57
C ASP A 125 -9.20 22.88 -2.85
N ASP A 126 -10.18 23.63 -3.34
CA ASP A 126 -10.05 25.07 -3.55
C ASP A 126 -10.85 25.77 -2.46
N ASP A 127 -10.20 26.59 -1.66
CA ASP A 127 -10.81 27.37 -0.57
C ASP A 127 -12.01 28.24 -1.03
N LYS A 128 -12.15 28.46 -2.34
CA LYS A 128 -13.25 29.21 -2.94
C LYS A 128 -14.45 28.34 -3.33
N GLU A 129 -14.26 27.01 -3.31
CA GLU A 129 -15.29 26.06 -3.72
C GLU A 129 -15.88 25.36 -2.49
N THR A 130 -17.20 25.17 -2.48
CA THR A 130 -17.89 24.44 -1.39
C THR A 130 -17.87 22.92 -1.59
N ARG A 131 -17.29 22.43 -2.69
CA ARG A 131 -17.24 21.00 -3.05
C ARG A 131 -15.84 20.60 -3.44
N LEU A 132 -15.42 19.43 -2.97
CA LEU A 132 -14.19 18.78 -3.40
C LEU A 132 -14.33 18.26 -4.83
N ASN A 133 -13.41 18.62 -5.70
CA ASN A 133 -13.36 18.17 -7.08
C ASN A 133 -12.38 17.01 -7.24
N ILE A 134 -12.85 15.86 -7.75
CA ILE A 134 -11.97 14.74 -8.10
C ILE A 134 -11.21 15.12 -9.36
N SER A 135 -9.87 15.21 -9.27
CA SER A 135 -8.99 15.61 -10.37
C SER A 135 -8.33 14.42 -11.08
N ALA A 136 -8.43 13.20 -10.52
CA ALA A 136 -7.89 11.99 -11.12
C ALA A 136 -8.80 10.78 -10.87
N ILE A 137 -8.88 9.90 -11.87
CA ILE A 137 -9.63 8.64 -11.87
C ILE A 137 -8.68 7.46 -12.18
N HIS A 138 -9.17 6.23 -12.07
CA HIS A 138 -8.36 5.01 -12.25
C HIS A 138 -8.15 4.64 -13.73
N ASP A 139 -7.57 5.54 -14.49
CA ASP A 139 -7.07 5.32 -15.86
C ASP A 139 -5.57 5.64 -15.94
N GLY A 140 -4.98 5.54 -17.13
CA GLY A 140 -3.55 5.76 -17.33
C GLY A 140 -3.07 7.18 -17.00
N VAL A 141 -3.92 8.20 -17.18
CA VAL A 141 -3.62 9.58 -16.82
C VAL A 141 -3.85 9.79 -15.34
N GLY A 142 -4.97 9.31 -14.81
CA GLY A 142 -5.32 9.38 -13.40
C GLY A 142 -4.30 8.65 -12.52
N TYR A 143 -3.75 7.52 -12.96
CA TYR A 143 -2.69 6.82 -12.26
C TYR A 143 -1.47 7.73 -12.00
N LYS A 144 -0.96 8.37 -13.05
CA LYS A 144 0.18 9.29 -12.93
C LYS A 144 -0.14 10.47 -12.00
N ARG A 145 -1.35 11.00 -12.08
CA ARG A 145 -1.78 12.11 -11.25
C ARG A 145 -1.90 11.73 -9.78
N VAL A 146 -2.42 10.54 -9.47
CA VAL A 146 -2.47 10.03 -8.09
C VAL A 146 -1.07 9.84 -7.52
N ILE A 147 -0.14 9.27 -8.28
CA ILE A 147 1.26 9.13 -7.87
C ILE A 147 1.86 10.52 -7.54
N GLU A 148 1.73 11.48 -8.45
CA GLU A 148 2.26 12.85 -8.28
C GLU A 148 1.71 13.51 -7.01
N VAL A 149 0.40 13.48 -6.81
CA VAL A 149 -0.24 14.10 -5.63
C VAL A 149 0.21 13.44 -4.34
N LEU A 150 0.24 12.11 -4.28
CA LEU A 150 0.63 11.39 -3.07
C LEU A 150 2.12 11.53 -2.76
N SER A 151 3.00 11.49 -3.76
CA SER A 151 4.43 11.72 -3.56
C SER A 151 4.73 13.12 -3.00
N ASN A 152 3.92 14.10 -3.37
CA ASN A 152 4.07 15.47 -2.85
C ASN A 152 3.49 15.67 -1.44
N GLN A 153 2.72 14.69 -0.92
CA GLN A 153 2.17 14.75 0.46
C GLN A 153 3.12 14.18 1.50
N TYR A 154 4.10 13.40 1.10
CA TYR A 154 5.09 12.74 1.96
C TYR A 154 6.50 13.26 1.71
#